data_9288d667ef21d5855a213cbfad640960
#
_entry.id   9288d667ef21d5855a213cbfad640960
#
_cell.length_a   1.000
_cell.length_b   1.000
_cell.length_c   1.000
_cell.angle_alpha   90.00
_cell.angle_beta   90.00
_cell.angle_gamma   90.00
#
_symmetry.space_group_name_H-M   'P 1'
#
loop_
_entity.id
_entity.type
_entity.pdbx_description
1 polymer ?
#
loop_
_entity_poly.entity_id
_entity_poly.type
_entity_poly.pdbx_seq_one_letter_code
_entity_poly.pdbx_strand_id
1 'polypeptide(L)'
;MECRDLGDYHDAYLCNDVLLLADVFENFRDTCHRNYGLDSAHFYSAPGLAWQGALKMTGVALELLTDKDMLLMFEKGIRGGMCQTVLHHAKANNPYMGGEFKKDLPSSYLMYLDANNLYGVAMCDELPTHDFRWVENPDEIDVLGYGGGEDGYVLEVDVEYPKRLQNQHSELPFLPDKMKIGKVEKLVCNLYDKCRYPIHIKALKQAMEHGLILKKVYRAIVFKQSAWLKPYVEFNTRLRTAAKNEFESDFFKLMNNFGFWEDHGERSEAQKPKTGVQRS
;
A
#
# COMPACT_ATOMS: atom_id res chain seq x y z
N MET A 1 33.40 -30.15 -22.94
CA MET A 1 33.86 -30.75 -21.65
C MET A 1 33.62 -32.23 -21.74
N GLU A 2 34.64 -33.04 -21.58
CA GLU A 2 34.47 -34.48 -21.48
C GLU A 2 34.36 -34.82 -19.98
N CYS A 3 33.12 -35.11 -19.53
CA CYS A 3 32.88 -35.62 -18.20
C CYS A 3 33.10 -37.13 -18.17
N ARG A 4 33.95 -37.61 -17.29
CA ARG A 4 34.27 -39.03 -17.15
C ARG A 4 33.27 -39.75 -16.26
N ASP A 5 32.64 -39.04 -15.35
CA ASP A 5 31.64 -39.56 -14.44
C ASP A 5 30.62 -38.45 -14.06
N LEU A 6 29.63 -38.80 -13.21
CA LEU A 6 28.62 -37.86 -12.71
C LEU A 6 29.23 -36.80 -11.79
N GLY A 7 30.37 -37.07 -11.14
CA GLY A 7 31.06 -36.08 -10.29
C GLY A 7 31.62 -34.95 -11.16
N ASP A 8 32.35 -35.28 -12.24
CA ASP A 8 32.87 -34.28 -13.20
C ASP A 8 31.75 -33.42 -13.80
N TYR A 9 30.58 -34.02 -14.09
CA TYR A 9 29.42 -33.30 -14.60
C TYR A 9 28.85 -32.34 -13.53
N HIS A 10 28.68 -32.84 -12.29
CA HIS A 10 28.17 -32.04 -11.16
C HIS A 10 29.07 -30.84 -10.88
N ASP A 11 30.39 -31.05 -10.84
CA ASP A 11 31.34 -29.97 -10.53
C ASP A 11 31.34 -28.90 -11.63
N ALA A 12 31.28 -29.34 -12.90
CA ALA A 12 31.17 -28.43 -14.03
C ALA A 12 29.88 -27.62 -14.02
N TYR A 13 28.77 -28.28 -13.70
CA TYR A 13 27.45 -27.63 -13.59
C TYR A 13 27.44 -26.61 -12.45
N LEU A 14 27.89 -27.02 -11.25
CA LEU A 14 27.96 -26.13 -10.07
C LEU A 14 28.86 -24.91 -10.31
N CYS A 15 30.05 -25.13 -10.91
CA CYS A 15 30.95 -24.04 -11.22
C CYS A 15 30.30 -23.05 -12.21
N ASN A 16 29.63 -23.53 -13.22
CA ASN A 16 28.94 -22.69 -14.22
C ASN A 16 27.81 -21.87 -13.54
N ASP A 17 26.98 -22.50 -12.71
CA ASP A 17 25.88 -21.84 -12.02
C ASP A 17 26.37 -20.72 -11.08
N VAL A 18 27.45 -21.01 -10.33
CA VAL A 18 28.04 -20.02 -9.42
C VAL A 18 28.60 -18.82 -10.19
N LEU A 19 29.30 -19.07 -11.28
CA LEU A 19 29.87 -17.99 -12.11
C LEU A 19 28.79 -17.16 -12.79
N LEU A 20 27.75 -17.79 -13.35
CA LEU A 20 26.62 -17.09 -13.94
C LEU A 20 25.87 -16.25 -12.92
N LEU A 21 25.66 -16.79 -11.72
CA LEU A 21 25.04 -16.03 -10.62
C LEU A 21 25.88 -14.83 -10.22
N ALA A 22 27.21 -14.99 -10.15
CA ALA A 22 28.14 -13.90 -9.84
C ALA A 22 28.04 -12.79 -10.90
N ASP A 23 28.06 -13.14 -12.19
CA ASP A 23 27.93 -12.16 -13.28
C ASP A 23 26.59 -11.42 -13.24
N VAL A 24 25.49 -12.13 -13.01
CA VAL A 24 24.16 -11.52 -12.85
C VAL A 24 24.12 -10.57 -11.66
N PHE A 25 24.72 -10.98 -10.53
CA PHE A 25 24.74 -10.16 -9.32
C PHE A 25 25.61 -8.90 -9.48
N GLU A 26 26.77 -8.99 -10.14
CA GLU A 26 27.60 -7.83 -10.46
C GLU A 26 26.87 -6.83 -11.38
N ASN A 27 26.19 -7.30 -12.42
CA ASN A 27 25.34 -6.44 -13.25
C ASN A 27 24.21 -5.76 -12.45
N PHE A 28 23.66 -6.47 -11.47
CA PHE A 28 22.66 -5.91 -10.56
C PHE A 28 23.27 -4.83 -9.68
N ARG A 29 24.48 -5.05 -9.11
CA ARG A 29 25.21 -4.05 -8.32
C ARG A 29 25.49 -2.80 -9.14
N ASP A 30 25.98 -2.96 -10.38
CA ASP A 30 26.24 -1.83 -11.28
C ASP A 30 24.98 -1.03 -11.60
N THR A 31 23.85 -1.72 -11.79
CA THR A 31 22.54 -1.07 -12.02
C THR A 31 22.10 -0.27 -10.80
N CYS A 32 22.24 -0.81 -9.61
CA CYS A 32 21.91 -0.12 -8.36
C CYS A 32 22.84 1.08 -8.13
N HIS A 33 24.14 0.90 -8.32
CA HIS A 33 25.12 1.97 -8.15
C HIS A 33 24.90 3.10 -9.15
N ARG A 34 24.64 2.80 -10.41
CA ARG A 34 24.40 3.79 -11.46
C ARG A 34 23.16 4.63 -11.21
N ASN A 35 22.07 4.00 -10.78
CA ASN A 35 20.78 4.68 -10.63
C ASN A 35 20.57 5.31 -9.26
N TYR A 36 21.09 4.71 -8.19
CA TYR A 36 20.84 5.16 -6.81
C TYR A 36 22.13 5.55 -6.07
N GLY A 37 23.31 5.25 -6.65
CA GLY A 37 24.59 5.45 -5.98
C GLY A 37 24.76 4.56 -4.74
N LEU A 38 24.10 3.40 -4.71
CA LEU A 38 24.10 2.42 -3.62
C LEU A 38 24.59 1.08 -4.14
N ASP A 39 25.39 0.38 -3.35
CA ASP A 39 25.81 -0.99 -3.64
C ASP A 39 24.82 -1.96 -2.99
N SER A 40 24.13 -2.76 -3.82
CA SER A 40 23.13 -3.72 -3.34
C SER A 40 23.69 -4.80 -2.41
N ALA A 41 25.00 -5.07 -2.47
CA ALA A 41 25.65 -6.02 -1.57
C ALA A 41 25.64 -5.62 -0.09
N HIS A 42 25.37 -4.35 0.22
CA HIS A 42 25.26 -3.84 1.60
C HIS A 42 23.84 -3.92 2.18
N PHE A 43 22.90 -4.47 1.43
CA PHE A 43 21.49 -4.54 1.85
C PHE A 43 21.04 -5.98 1.98
N TYR A 44 20.32 -6.26 3.07
CA TYR A 44 19.75 -7.58 3.33
C TYR A 44 18.58 -7.90 2.39
N SER A 45 17.85 -6.87 1.94
CA SER A 45 16.66 -7.03 1.11
C SER A 45 16.51 -5.91 0.09
N ALA A 46 15.81 -6.18 -1.01
CA ALA A 46 15.47 -5.16 -2.00
C ALA A 46 14.58 -4.03 -1.44
N PRO A 47 13.61 -4.28 -0.54
CA PRO A 47 12.92 -3.20 0.18
C PRO A 47 13.85 -2.25 0.94
N GLY A 48 14.82 -2.78 1.68
CA GLY A 48 15.79 -1.95 2.40
C GLY A 48 16.65 -1.09 1.46
N LEU A 49 17.10 -1.65 0.33
CA LEU A 49 17.79 -0.91 -0.72
C LEU A 49 16.90 0.20 -1.31
N ALA A 50 15.64 -0.11 -1.61
CA ALA A 50 14.69 0.84 -2.18
C ALA A 50 14.39 2.00 -1.22
N TRP A 51 14.20 1.71 0.07
CA TRP A 51 14.00 2.71 1.11
C TRP A 51 15.19 3.67 1.20
N GLN A 52 16.40 3.14 1.30
CA GLN A 52 17.61 3.96 1.34
C GLN A 52 17.82 4.75 0.04
N GLY A 53 17.47 4.16 -1.11
CA GLY A 53 17.47 4.85 -2.41
C GLY A 53 16.51 6.03 -2.43
N ALA A 54 15.31 5.85 -1.90
CA ALA A 54 14.32 6.91 -1.78
C ALA A 54 14.79 8.05 -0.86
N LEU A 55 15.26 7.74 0.34
CA LEU A 55 15.78 8.74 1.29
C LEU A 55 16.98 9.51 0.71
N LYS A 56 17.92 8.80 0.08
CA LYS A 56 19.10 9.42 -0.52
C LYS A 56 18.76 10.34 -1.69
N MET A 57 17.84 9.93 -2.56
CA MET A 57 17.43 10.69 -3.73
C MET A 57 16.64 11.94 -3.36
N THR A 58 15.73 11.82 -2.40
CA THR A 58 14.84 12.92 -2.00
C THR A 58 15.48 13.87 -0.98
N GLY A 59 16.49 13.40 -0.25
CA GLY A 59 17.13 14.17 0.83
C GLY A 59 16.19 14.49 1.99
N VAL A 60 15.03 13.83 2.08
CA VAL A 60 14.05 14.09 3.13
C VAL A 60 14.56 13.64 4.50
N ALA A 61 14.32 14.45 5.52
CA ALA A 61 14.47 14.07 6.92
C ALA A 61 13.10 13.72 7.48
N LEU A 62 12.92 12.47 7.90
CA LEU A 62 11.67 11.98 8.49
C LEU A 62 11.82 11.90 10.00
N GLU A 63 10.83 12.45 10.71
CA GLU A 63 10.73 12.31 12.16
C GLU A 63 10.21 10.92 12.53
N LEU A 64 10.82 10.30 13.53
CA LEU A 64 10.34 9.04 14.09
C LEU A 64 9.32 9.30 15.19
N LEU A 65 8.20 8.58 15.13
CA LEU A 65 7.20 8.64 16.18
C LEU A 65 7.74 8.03 17.48
N THR A 66 7.88 8.85 18.51
CA THR A 66 8.33 8.44 19.85
C THR A 66 7.17 8.26 20.82
N ASP A 67 6.02 8.90 20.57
CA ASP A 67 4.80 8.74 21.35
C ASP A 67 4.14 7.41 20.97
N LYS A 68 4.02 6.52 21.95
CA LYS A 68 3.42 5.19 21.79
C LYS A 68 1.96 5.24 21.37
N ASP A 69 1.19 6.20 21.87
CA ASP A 69 -0.24 6.30 21.56
C ASP A 69 -0.46 6.80 20.13
N MET A 70 0.39 7.69 19.64
CA MET A 70 0.41 8.08 18.23
C MET A 70 0.74 6.89 17.34
N LEU A 71 1.81 6.15 17.66
CA LEU A 71 2.21 4.96 16.91
C LEU A 71 1.07 3.95 16.81
N LEU A 72 0.45 3.59 17.94
CA LEU A 72 -0.67 2.66 17.98
C LEU A 72 -1.90 3.16 17.19
N MET A 73 -2.14 4.47 17.17
CA MET A 73 -3.21 5.05 16.37
C MET A 73 -2.94 4.92 14.88
N PHE A 74 -1.70 5.18 14.42
CA PHE A 74 -1.32 4.95 13.03
C PHE A 74 -1.43 3.46 12.66
N GLU A 75 -0.88 2.54 13.47
CA GLU A 75 -0.96 1.10 13.23
C GLU A 75 -2.40 0.58 13.13
N LYS A 76 -3.27 1.04 14.02
CA LYS A 76 -4.70 0.72 13.97
C LYS A 76 -5.37 1.28 12.72
N GLY A 77 -4.85 2.39 12.18
CA GLY A 77 -5.33 3.04 10.96
C GLY A 77 -4.93 2.32 9.67
N ILE A 78 -3.91 1.46 9.70
CA ILE A 78 -3.45 0.73 8.52
C ILE A 78 -4.47 -0.33 8.13
N ARG A 79 -4.94 -0.24 6.89
CA ARG A 79 -5.92 -1.16 6.29
C ARG A 79 -5.50 -1.45 4.86
N GLY A 80 -5.36 -2.73 4.55
CA GLY A 80 -4.96 -3.16 3.21
C GLY A 80 -5.15 -4.64 3.01
N GLY A 81 -4.87 -5.13 1.80
CA GLY A 81 -4.92 -6.56 1.48
C GLY A 81 -6.32 -7.11 1.28
N MET A 82 -7.33 -6.26 1.14
CA MET A 82 -8.68 -6.71 0.82
C MET A 82 -8.89 -6.73 -0.68
N CYS A 83 -9.37 -7.86 -1.19
CA CYS A 83 -9.76 -8.03 -2.57
C CYS A 83 -11.12 -8.74 -2.62
N GLN A 84 -12.07 -8.21 -3.38
CA GLN A 84 -13.38 -8.82 -3.56
C GLN A 84 -13.92 -8.59 -4.97
N THR A 85 -14.72 -9.55 -5.45
CA THR A 85 -15.48 -9.40 -6.69
C THR A 85 -16.87 -8.86 -6.34
N VAL A 86 -17.19 -7.68 -6.88
CA VAL A 86 -18.49 -7.02 -6.65
C VAL A 86 -19.58 -7.68 -7.50
N LEU A 87 -19.33 -7.83 -8.80
CA LEU A 87 -20.23 -8.49 -9.75
C LEU A 87 -19.61 -9.80 -10.22
N HIS A 88 -20.28 -10.91 -9.94
CA HIS A 88 -19.82 -12.24 -10.34
C HIS A 88 -20.15 -12.59 -11.79
N HIS A 89 -21.10 -11.87 -12.41
CA HIS A 89 -21.51 -12.08 -13.78
C HIS A 89 -21.96 -10.78 -14.42
N ALA A 90 -21.55 -10.56 -15.66
CA ALA A 90 -22.04 -9.48 -16.50
C ALA A 90 -22.18 -9.98 -17.94
N LYS A 91 -23.24 -9.55 -18.63
CA LYS A 91 -23.51 -9.89 -20.03
C LYS A 91 -23.76 -8.61 -20.82
N ALA A 92 -23.01 -8.43 -21.89
CA ALA A 92 -23.22 -7.36 -22.83
C ALA A 92 -24.49 -7.58 -23.67
N ASN A 93 -25.02 -6.52 -24.27
CA ASN A 93 -26.05 -6.58 -25.29
C ASN A 93 -25.69 -5.63 -26.44
N ASN A 94 -25.09 -6.15 -27.52
CA ASN A 94 -24.67 -5.36 -28.64
C ASN A 94 -24.66 -6.16 -29.95
N PRO A 95 -24.59 -5.50 -31.11
CA PRO A 95 -24.65 -6.18 -32.43
C PRO A 95 -23.55 -7.23 -32.66
N TYR A 96 -22.40 -7.14 -31.95
CA TYR A 96 -21.32 -8.11 -32.09
C TYR A 96 -21.63 -9.48 -31.43
N MET A 97 -22.71 -9.55 -30.64
CA MET A 97 -23.14 -10.81 -29.99
C MET A 97 -23.95 -11.74 -30.92
N GLY A 98 -24.13 -11.36 -32.15
CA GLY A 98 -24.85 -12.19 -33.13
C GLY A 98 -26.29 -12.49 -32.73
N GLY A 99 -26.67 -13.78 -32.71
CA GLY A 99 -28.04 -14.22 -32.40
C GLY A 99 -28.51 -13.94 -30.96
N GLU A 100 -27.63 -13.57 -30.05
CA GLU A 100 -27.97 -13.22 -28.67
C GLU A 100 -28.30 -11.72 -28.50
N PHE A 101 -28.09 -10.92 -29.53
CA PHE A 101 -28.39 -9.50 -29.47
C PHE A 101 -29.88 -9.22 -29.45
N LYS A 102 -30.35 -8.51 -28.42
CA LYS A 102 -31.72 -8.05 -28.23
C LYS A 102 -31.85 -6.60 -28.64
N LYS A 103 -32.44 -6.36 -29.85
CA LYS A 103 -32.56 -5.02 -30.44
C LYS A 103 -33.50 -4.08 -29.67
N ASP A 104 -34.41 -4.62 -28.90
CA ASP A 104 -35.41 -3.94 -28.08
C ASP A 104 -34.86 -3.45 -26.74
N LEU A 105 -33.65 -3.88 -26.37
CA LEU A 105 -32.95 -3.44 -25.16
C LEU A 105 -31.84 -2.46 -25.50
N PRO A 106 -31.43 -1.57 -24.55
CA PRO A 106 -30.29 -0.70 -24.71
C PRO A 106 -29.02 -1.46 -25.04
N SER A 107 -28.22 -0.96 -25.96
CA SER A 107 -26.92 -1.52 -26.27
C SER A 107 -25.95 -1.29 -25.11
N SER A 108 -25.23 -2.35 -24.71
CA SER A 108 -24.22 -2.33 -23.65
C SER A 108 -22.98 -3.11 -24.05
N TYR A 109 -21.84 -2.69 -23.51
CA TYR A 109 -20.52 -3.28 -23.78
C TYR A 109 -19.82 -3.59 -22.46
N LEU A 110 -19.02 -4.65 -22.43
CA LEU A 110 -18.14 -4.94 -21.31
C LEU A 110 -16.75 -4.41 -21.62
N MET A 111 -16.22 -3.59 -20.73
CA MET A 111 -14.87 -3.06 -20.82
C MET A 111 -14.08 -3.56 -19.60
N TYR A 112 -12.95 -4.21 -19.87
CA TYR A 112 -12.00 -4.60 -18.83
C TYR A 112 -10.92 -3.53 -18.73
N LEU A 113 -10.82 -2.91 -17.56
CA LEU A 113 -9.84 -1.88 -17.27
C LEU A 113 -9.06 -2.26 -16.02
N ASP A 114 -7.76 -2.05 -16.06
CA ASP A 114 -6.88 -2.19 -14.91
C ASP A 114 -6.20 -0.85 -14.63
N ALA A 115 -6.22 -0.44 -13.36
CA ALA A 115 -5.55 0.80 -12.94
C ALA A 115 -4.09 0.51 -12.63
N ASN A 116 -3.19 1.01 -13.46
CA ASN A 116 -1.76 0.79 -13.32
C ASN A 116 -1.21 1.51 -12.08
N ASN A 117 -0.45 0.75 -11.26
CA ASN A 117 0.40 1.29 -10.19
C ASN A 117 -0.34 2.17 -9.16
N LEU A 118 -1.50 1.71 -8.65
CA LEU A 118 -2.27 2.46 -7.65
C LEU A 118 -1.45 2.81 -6.40
N TYR A 119 -0.57 1.94 -5.95
CA TYR A 119 0.33 2.22 -4.83
C TYR A 119 1.31 3.34 -5.14
N GLY A 120 1.89 3.34 -6.34
CA GLY A 120 2.77 4.42 -6.79
C GLY A 120 2.03 5.76 -6.86
N VAL A 121 0.78 5.77 -7.31
CA VAL A 121 -0.06 6.98 -7.30
C VAL A 121 -0.28 7.48 -5.88
N ALA A 122 -0.63 6.59 -4.93
CA ALA A 122 -0.82 6.96 -3.53
C ALA A 122 0.48 7.47 -2.88
N MET A 123 1.63 6.88 -3.22
CA MET A 123 2.94 7.34 -2.74
C MET A 123 3.39 8.67 -3.34
N CYS A 124 2.79 9.12 -4.43
CA CYS A 124 3.04 10.44 -5.00
C CYS A 124 2.23 11.56 -4.33
N ASP A 125 1.31 11.23 -3.44
CA ASP A 125 0.51 12.20 -2.69
C ASP A 125 1.33 12.80 -1.53
N GLU A 126 0.74 13.73 -0.81
CA GLU A 126 1.32 14.33 0.38
C GLU A 126 1.43 13.27 1.49
N LEU A 127 2.65 12.99 1.94
CA LEU A 127 2.97 12.01 2.95
C LEU A 127 3.57 12.69 4.20
N PRO A 128 3.32 12.15 5.40
CA PRO A 128 3.86 12.70 6.65
C PRO A 128 5.38 12.82 6.60
N THR A 129 5.90 13.90 7.21
CA THR A 129 7.35 14.14 7.32
C THR A 129 7.80 14.39 8.76
N HIS A 130 7.18 15.32 9.48
CA HIS A 130 7.61 15.72 10.83
C HIS A 130 6.52 16.51 11.56
N ASP A 131 6.85 17.00 12.77
CA ASP A 131 5.99 17.82 13.64
C ASP A 131 4.69 17.10 14.02
N PHE A 132 4.82 15.84 14.46
CA PHE A 132 3.69 15.06 14.95
C PHE A 132 3.26 15.53 16.32
N ARG A 133 2.00 15.97 16.45
CA ARG A 133 1.44 16.46 17.72
C ARG A 133 -0.04 16.16 17.84
N TRP A 134 -0.50 16.06 19.09
CA TRP A 134 -1.92 15.97 19.36
C TRP A 134 -2.59 17.31 19.14
N VAL A 135 -3.79 17.31 18.55
CA VAL A 135 -4.64 18.49 18.41
C VAL A 135 -5.40 18.68 19.72
N GLU A 136 -5.35 19.90 20.28
CA GLU A 136 -6.04 20.23 21.56
C GLU A 136 -7.56 20.18 21.40
N ASN A 137 -8.10 20.80 20.35
CA ASN A 137 -9.54 20.88 20.05
C ASN A 137 -9.88 20.13 18.77
N PRO A 138 -9.93 18.78 18.78
CA PRO A 138 -10.12 18.00 17.57
C PRO A 138 -11.51 18.17 16.93
N ASP A 139 -12.52 18.60 17.70
CA ASP A 139 -13.88 18.86 17.20
C ASP A 139 -13.98 20.12 16.31
N GLU A 140 -12.97 21.00 16.36
CA GLU A 140 -12.92 22.24 15.56
C GLU A 140 -12.34 21.99 14.14
N ILE A 141 -11.85 20.77 13.84
CA ILE A 141 -11.28 20.45 12.52
C ILE A 141 -12.39 20.43 11.48
N ASP A 142 -12.31 21.36 10.52
CA ASP A 142 -13.22 21.38 9.36
C ASP A 142 -12.81 20.32 8.34
N VAL A 143 -13.39 19.11 8.48
CA VAL A 143 -13.10 17.98 7.60
C VAL A 143 -13.54 18.24 6.18
N LEU A 144 -14.72 18.83 5.95
CA LEU A 144 -15.25 19.08 4.60
C LEU A 144 -14.51 20.22 3.90
N GLY A 145 -14.08 21.25 4.64
CA GLY A 145 -13.27 22.33 4.10
C GLY A 145 -11.81 21.97 3.86
N TYR A 146 -11.33 20.80 4.33
CA TYR A 146 -9.95 20.42 4.15
C TYR A 146 -9.60 20.26 2.65
N GLY A 147 -8.67 21.09 2.17
CA GLY A 147 -8.23 21.12 0.77
C GLY A 147 -6.86 20.48 0.51
N GLY A 148 -6.23 19.87 1.51
CA GLY A 148 -4.82 19.48 1.47
C GLY A 148 -3.92 20.61 1.96
N GLY A 149 -2.63 20.51 1.73
CA GLY A 149 -1.63 21.51 2.12
C GLY A 149 -0.54 20.94 3.02
N GLU A 150 0.16 21.82 3.74
CA GLU A 150 1.30 21.42 4.57
C GLU A 150 0.93 20.58 5.81
N ASP A 151 -0.30 20.72 6.30
CA ASP A 151 -0.78 20.00 7.48
C ASP A 151 -1.67 18.83 7.08
N GLY A 152 -1.32 17.62 7.53
CA GLY A 152 -2.11 16.41 7.42
C GLY A 152 -2.70 16.01 8.77
N TYR A 153 -3.81 15.26 8.75
CA TYR A 153 -4.49 14.84 9.98
C TYR A 153 -4.85 13.35 9.92
N VAL A 154 -4.66 12.68 11.05
CA VAL A 154 -5.29 11.38 11.34
C VAL A 154 -6.19 11.57 12.54
N LEU A 155 -7.47 11.19 12.39
CA LEU A 155 -8.52 11.39 13.40
C LEU A 155 -9.02 10.04 13.91
N GLU A 156 -9.32 9.95 15.19
CA GLU A 156 -10.09 8.83 15.77
C GLU A 156 -11.54 9.29 15.93
N VAL A 157 -12.45 8.67 15.16
CA VAL A 157 -13.81 9.17 14.97
C VAL A 157 -14.89 8.09 15.17
N ASP A 158 -16.11 8.55 15.51
CA ASP A 158 -17.32 7.77 15.31
C ASP A 158 -18.03 8.28 14.04
N VAL A 159 -18.37 7.35 13.15
CA VAL A 159 -19.05 7.62 11.89
C VAL A 159 -20.31 6.78 11.78
N GLU A 160 -21.45 7.43 11.57
CA GLU A 160 -22.72 6.77 11.29
C GLU A 160 -22.79 6.39 9.80
N TYR A 161 -23.23 5.17 9.54
CA TYR A 161 -23.56 4.69 8.19
C TYR A 161 -25.08 4.72 7.99
N PRO A 162 -25.67 5.77 7.42
CA PRO A 162 -27.12 5.92 7.32
C PRO A 162 -27.77 4.77 6.55
N LYS A 163 -28.84 4.19 7.05
CA LYS A 163 -29.55 3.07 6.42
C LYS A 163 -29.97 3.33 4.97
N ARG A 164 -30.30 4.60 4.66
CA ARG A 164 -30.66 5.01 3.28
C ARG A 164 -29.57 4.79 2.24
N LEU A 165 -28.31 4.76 2.68
CA LEU A 165 -27.13 4.57 1.81
C LEU A 165 -26.77 3.10 1.61
N GLN A 166 -27.29 2.18 2.43
CA GLN A 166 -26.86 0.79 2.45
C GLN A 166 -27.08 0.09 1.10
N ASN A 167 -28.23 0.35 0.43
CA ASN A 167 -28.48 -0.21 -0.90
C ASN A 167 -27.56 0.39 -1.98
N GLN A 168 -27.29 1.69 -1.89
CA GLN A 168 -26.43 2.39 -2.84
C GLN A 168 -24.95 2.01 -2.72
N HIS A 169 -24.50 1.77 -1.49
CA HIS A 169 -23.11 1.42 -1.18
C HIS A 169 -22.87 -0.08 -1.01
N SER A 170 -23.87 -0.93 -1.29
CA SER A 170 -23.77 -2.38 -1.09
C SER A 170 -22.63 -3.04 -1.86
N GLU A 171 -22.30 -2.52 -3.03
CA GLU A 171 -21.24 -3.04 -3.88
C GLU A 171 -19.85 -2.57 -3.44
N LEU A 172 -19.72 -1.31 -3.02
CA LEU A 172 -18.46 -0.67 -2.60
C LEU A 172 -18.65 0.11 -1.29
N PRO A 173 -18.78 -0.58 -0.15
CA PRO A 173 -18.89 0.07 1.16
C PRO A 173 -17.65 0.89 1.50
N PHE A 174 -17.87 2.06 2.10
CA PHE A 174 -16.81 2.87 2.67
C PHE A 174 -16.30 2.33 4.00
N LEU A 175 -15.07 2.67 4.35
CA LEU A 175 -14.48 2.44 5.67
C LEU A 175 -14.48 0.95 6.07
N PRO A 176 -13.67 0.11 5.40
CA PRO A 176 -13.55 -1.31 5.76
C PRO A 176 -13.03 -1.47 7.19
N ASP A 177 -13.53 -2.45 7.91
CA ASP A 177 -13.25 -2.66 9.32
C ASP A 177 -12.71 -4.06 9.61
N LYS A 178 -11.85 -4.17 10.64
CA LYS A 178 -11.34 -5.46 11.10
C LYS A 178 -12.42 -6.12 11.94
N MET A 179 -12.88 -7.29 11.50
CA MET A 179 -13.91 -8.05 12.17
C MET A 179 -13.46 -9.49 12.42
N LYS A 180 -13.86 -10.02 13.57
CA LYS A 180 -13.62 -11.42 13.89
C LYS A 180 -14.67 -12.28 13.22
N ILE A 181 -14.25 -13.07 12.22
CA ILE A 181 -15.09 -14.05 11.52
C ILE A 181 -14.68 -15.45 11.98
N GLY A 182 -15.49 -16.06 12.86
CA GLY A 182 -15.11 -17.30 13.52
C GLY A 182 -13.89 -17.10 14.43
N LYS A 183 -12.77 -17.76 14.11
CA LYS A 183 -11.52 -17.68 14.89
C LYS A 183 -10.49 -16.70 14.31
N VAL A 184 -10.75 -16.11 13.14
CA VAL A 184 -9.80 -15.28 12.40
C VAL A 184 -10.30 -13.85 12.32
N GLU A 185 -9.42 -12.88 12.56
CA GLU A 185 -9.68 -11.48 12.30
C GLU A 185 -9.41 -11.19 10.82
N LYS A 186 -10.37 -10.57 10.15
CA LYS A 186 -10.28 -10.20 8.73
C LYS A 186 -10.74 -8.76 8.53
N LEU A 187 -10.15 -8.10 7.53
CA LEU A 187 -10.66 -6.83 7.04
C LEU A 187 -11.89 -7.09 6.17
N VAL A 188 -13.00 -6.42 6.47
CA VAL A 188 -14.30 -6.63 5.83
C VAL A 188 -14.91 -5.30 5.45
N CYS A 189 -15.42 -5.19 4.23
CA CYS A 189 -16.34 -4.14 3.83
C CYS A 189 -17.72 -4.42 4.43
N ASN A 190 -18.16 -3.57 5.33
CA ASN A 190 -19.48 -3.65 5.95
C ASN A 190 -20.15 -2.27 5.98
N LEU A 191 -21.46 -2.26 6.18
CA LEU A 191 -22.33 -1.08 6.18
C LEU A 191 -22.72 -0.66 7.61
N TYR A 192 -21.90 -1.04 8.61
CA TYR A 192 -22.15 -0.71 10.01
C TYR A 192 -21.53 0.63 10.37
N ASP A 193 -22.07 1.25 11.43
CA ASP A 193 -21.45 2.41 12.06
C ASP A 193 -20.03 2.08 12.51
N LYS A 194 -19.15 3.07 12.48
CA LYS A 194 -17.76 2.94 12.90
C LYS A 194 -17.55 3.63 14.24
N CYS A 195 -16.94 2.91 15.18
CA CYS A 195 -16.64 3.42 16.50
C CYS A 195 -15.14 3.50 16.73
N ARG A 196 -14.66 4.65 17.24
CA ARG A 196 -13.24 4.91 17.49
C ARG A 196 -12.35 4.48 16.32
N TYR A 197 -12.75 4.89 15.13
CA TYR A 197 -12.14 4.50 13.87
C TYR A 197 -11.03 5.48 13.50
N PRO A 198 -9.74 5.06 13.48
CA PRO A 198 -8.66 5.93 13.04
C PRO A 198 -8.69 6.04 11.53
N ILE A 199 -8.67 7.27 11.03
CA ILE A 199 -8.78 7.56 9.60
C ILE A 199 -8.02 8.83 9.22
N HIS A 200 -7.41 8.83 8.05
CA HIS A 200 -6.83 10.02 7.46
C HIS A 200 -7.94 10.98 7.00
N ILE A 201 -7.74 12.28 7.20
CA ILE A 201 -8.76 13.31 6.90
C ILE A 201 -9.29 13.28 5.47
N LYS A 202 -8.44 13.02 4.47
CA LYS A 202 -8.87 12.90 3.06
C LYS A 202 -9.89 11.76 2.86
N ALA A 203 -9.65 10.61 3.50
CA ALA A 203 -10.56 9.47 3.41
C ALA A 203 -11.87 9.70 4.18
N LEU A 204 -11.81 10.40 5.33
CA LEU A 204 -13.00 10.80 6.08
C LEU A 204 -13.84 11.79 5.27
N LYS A 205 -13.20 12.81 4.70
CA LYS A 205 -13.86 13.79 3.81
C LYS A 205 -14.60 13.09 2.67
N GLN A 206 -13.93 12.19 1.96
CA GLN A 206 -14.53 11.41 0.88
C GLN A 206 -15.77 10.62 1.37
N ALA A 207 -15.67 9.96 2.52
CA ALA A 207 -16.80 9.23 3.08
C ALA A 207 -17.98 10.15 3.42
N MET A 208 -17.72 11.34 3.97
CA MET A 208 -18.73 12.34 4.29
C MET A 208 -19.37 12.93 3.02
N GLU A 209 -18.60 13.21 1.98
CA GLU A 209 -19.11 13.66 0.68
C GLU A 209 -20.06 12.65 0.04
N HIS A 210 -19.88 11.36 0.35
CA HIS A 210 -20.78 10.27 -0.05
C HIS A 210 -21.90 9.98 0.95
N GLY A 211 -22.08 10.86 1.93
CA GLY A 211 -23.25 10.90 2.81
C GLY A 211 -23.13 10.18 4.14
N LEU A 212 -21.94 9.66 4.49
CA LEU A 212 -21.68 9.20 5.86
C LEU A 212 -21.67 10.40 6.81
N ILE A 213 -21.98 10.18 8.08
CA ILE A 213 -22.17 11.26 9.05
C ILE A 213 -21.12 11.13 10.15
N LEU A 214 -20.24 12.13 10.25
CA LEU A 214 -19.31 12.26 11.38
C LEU A 214 -20.11 12.59 12.63
N LYS A 215 -20.04 11.73 13.66
CA LYS A 215 -20.76 11.88 14.93
C LYS A 215 -19.90 12.50 16.02
N LYS A 216 -18.64 12.08 16.08
CA LYS A 216 -17.72 12.51 17.13
C LYS A 216 -16.28 12.37 16.69
N VAL A 217 -15.44 13.31 17.09
CA VAL A 217 -13.97 13.21 17.03
C VAL A 217 -13.48 13.04 18.47
N TYR A 218 -12.68 12.00 18.72
CA TYR A 218 -12.12 11.74 20.06
C TYR A 218 -10.78 12.42 20.26
N ARG A 219 -9.92 12.28 19.25
CA ARG A 219 -8.59 12.85 19.21
C ARG A 219 -8.10 12.92 17.78
N ALA A 220 -7.15 13.78 17.54
CA ALA A 220 -6.53 13.92 16.23
C ALA A 220 -5.03 14.15 16.38
N ILE A 221 -4.27 13.61 15.44
CA ILE A 221 -2.85 13.89 15.26
C ILE A 221 -2.75 14.81 14.05
N VAL A 222 -2.03 15.91 14.19
CA VAL A 222 -1.60 16.78 13.10
C VAL A 222 -0.11 16.56 12.84
N PHE A 223 0.31 16.65 11.59
CA PHE A 223 1.70 16.51 11.18
C PHE A 223 1.96 17.33 9.91
N LYS A 224 3.22 17.70 9.68
CA LYS A 224 3.64 18.26 8.41
C LYS A 224 3.75 17.18 7.36
N GLN A 225 3.34 17.50 6.12
CA GLN A 225 3.33 16.58 5.00
C GLN A 225 3.84 17.26 3.72
N SER A 226 4.35 16.46 2.81
CA SER A 226 4.74 16.90 1.47
C SER A 226 4.79 15.70 0.51
N ALA A 227 4.78 15.96 -0.80
CA ALA A 227 4.91 14.91 -1.81
C ALA A 227 6.40 14.49 -2.00
N TRP A 228 7.10 14.22 -0.89
CA TRP A 228 8.54 13.98 -0.88
C TRP A 228 8.96 12.72 -1.65
N LEU A 229 8.10 11.72 -1.71
CA LEU A 229 8.40 10.44 -2.37
C LEU A 229 8.12 10.46 -3.88
N LYS A 230 7.35 11.43 -4.36
CA LYS A 230 6.95 11.56 -5.77
C LYS A 230 8.15 11.57 -6.76
N PRO A 231 9.24 12.33 -6.54
CA PRO A 231 10.37 12.33 -7.46
C PRO A 231 11.01 10.94 -7.63
N TYR A 232 11.06 10.14 -6.55
CA TYR A 232 11.60 8.80 -6.57
C TYR A 232 10.68 7.82 -7.36
N VAL A 233 9.37 7.87 -7.11
CA VAL A 233 8.40 7.03 -7.82
C VAL A 233 8.39 7.35 -9.32
N GLU A 234 8.41 8.63 -9.69
CA GLU A 234 8.47 9.07 -11.09
C GLU A 234 9.79 8.66 -11.76
N PHE A 235 10.90 8.72 -11.05
CA PHE A 235 12.20 8.27 -11.55
C PHE A 235 12.18 6.78 -11.88
N ASN A 236 11.75 5.94 -10.97
CA ASN A 236 11.65 4.48 -11.20
C ASN A 236 10.64 4.14 -12.29
N THR A 237 9.54 4.88 -12.40
CA THR A 237 8.56 4.71 -13.46
C THR A 237 9.16 5.00 -14.84
N ARG A 238 10.00 6.05 -14.95
CA ARG A 238 10.73 6.34 -16.19
C ARG A 238 11.74 5.23 -16.53
N LEU A 239 12.50 4.75 -15.55
CA LEU A 239 13.45 3.65 -15.74
C LEU A 239 12.74 2.38 -16.19
N ARG A 240 11.61 2.06 -15.57
CA ARG A 240 10.77 0.91 -15.97
C ARG A 240 10.29 1.01 -17.41
N THR A 241 9.86 2.20 -17.84
CA THR A 241 9.41 2.43 -19.23
C THR A 241 10.55 2.32 -20.22
N ALA A 242 11.77 2.69 -19.82
CA ALA A 242 12.99 2.61 -20.63
C ALA A 242 13.72 1.25 -20.52
N ALA A 243 13.22 0.32 -19.73
CA ALA A 243 13.84 -0.99 -19.47
C ALA A 243 14.00 -1.79 -20.79
N LYS A 244 15.16 -2.43 -20.92
CA LYS A 244 15.53 -3.17 -22.13
C LYS A 244 15.11 -4.64 -22.08
N ASN A 245 14.79 -5.14 -20.92
CA ASN A 245 14.39 -6.52 -20.67
C ASN A 245 13.41 -6.58 -19.50
N GLU A 246 12.79 -7.75 -19.32
CA GLU A 246 11.77 -7.99 -18.29
C GLU A 246 12.36 -7.88 -16.87
N PHE A 247 13.59 -8.34 -16.66
CA PHE A 247 14.27 -8.26 -15.38
C PHE A 247 14.43 -6.80 -14.91
N GLU A 248 14.90 -5.89 -15.77
CA GLU A 248 15.01 -4.47 -15.45
C GLU A 248 13.63 -3.87 -15.15
N SER A 249 12.62 -4.20 -15.95
CA SER A 249 11.24 -3.73 -15.75
C SER A 249 10.68 -4.16 -14.40
N ASP A 250 10.87 -5.43 -14.02
CA ASP A 250 10.41 -5.98 -12.75
C ASP A 250 11.20 -5.43 -11.57
N PHE A 251 12.50 -5.23 -11.75
CA PHE A 251 13.34 -4.59 -10.73
C PHE A 251 12.84 -3.17 -10.41
N PHE A 252 12.62 -2.31 -11.42
CA PHE A 252 12.13 -0.95 -11.17
C PHE A 252 10.68 -0.91 -10.64
N LYS A 253 9.87 -1.91 -11.00
CA LYS A 253 8.57 -2.12 -10.36
C LYS A 253 8.71 -2.46 -8.88
N LEU A 254 9.65 -3.34 -8.54
CA LEU A 254 9.95 -3.71 -7.16
C LEU A 254 10.43 -2.49 -6.35
N MET A 255 11.32 -1.67 -6.93
CA MET A 255 11.82 -0.44 -6.31
C MET A 255 10.71 0.58 -6.02
N ASN A 256 9.62 0.61 -6.81
CA ASN A 256 8.45 1.42 -6.52
C ASN A 256 7.55 0.84 -5.42
N ASN A 257 7.53 -0.48 -5.27
CA ASN A 257 6.60 -1.14 -4.35
C ASN A 257 7.19 -1.42 -2.96
N PHE A 258 8.38 -0.93 -2.66
CA PHE A 258 9.13 -1.24 -1.42
C PHE A 258 8.37 -0.90 -0.13
N GLY A 259 7.66 0.22 -0.09
CA GLY A 259 6.90 0.66 1.08
C GLY A 259 5.77 -0.28 1.51
N PHE A 260 5.47 -1.28 0.67
CA PHE A 260 4.40 -2.24 0.91
C PHE A 260 4.86 -3.52 1.61
N TRP A 261 6.15 -3.87 1.51
CA TRP A 261 6.67 -5.15 1.95
C TRP A 261 7.27 -5.12 3.36
N GLU A 262 7.82 -4.00 3.81
CA GLU A 262 8.41 -3.89 5.15
C GLU A 262 7.37 -3.89 6.29
N ASP A 263 6.14 -3.46 6.01
CA ASP A 263 5.09 -3.30 7.02
C ASP A 263 4.46 -4.63 7.50
N HIS A 264 4.70 -5.75 6.80
CA HIS A 264 4.07 -7.04 7.13
C HIS A 264 4.98 -8.07 7.82
N GLY A 265 6.31 -7.85 7.86
CA GLY A 265 7.27 -8.86 8.34
C GLY A 265 7.65 -8.75 9.83
N GLU A 266 7.86 -7.57 10.36
CA GLU A 266 8.49 -7.41 11.69
C GLU A 266 7.52 -7.09 12.84
N ARG A 267 6.29 -6.64 12.55
CA ARG A 267 5.34 -6.20 13.59
C ARG A 267 4.64 -7.34 14.34
N SER A 268 4.56 -8.54 13.78
CA SER A 268 3.85 -9.67 14.42
C SER A 268 4.57 -10.31 15.60
N GLU A 269 5.88 -10.12 15.74
CA GLU A 269 6.67 -10.72 16.84
C GLU A 269 6.85 -9.81 18.06
N ALA A 270 6.79 -8.49 17.90
CA ALA A 270 6.99 -7.54 19.00
C ALA A 270 5.77 -7.41 19.94
N GLN A 271 4.60 -7.91 19.58
CA GLN A 271 3.36 -7.76 20.35
C GLN A 271 2.94 -8.98 21.18
N LYS A 272 3.72 -10.06 21.24
CA LYS A 272 3.39 -11.16 22.19
C LYS A 272 3.82 -10.75 23.59
N PRO A 273 2.89 -10.52 24.53
CA PRO A 273 3.28 -10.33 25.93
C PRO A 273 3.96 -11.61 26.38
N LYS A 274 5.18 -11.48 26.89
CA LYS A 274 5.86 -12.57 27.62
C LYS A 274 5.03 -12.86 28.88
N THR A 275 4.08 -13.77 28.78
CA THR A 275 3.45 -14.36 29.95
C THR A 275 4.50 -15.23 30.66
N GLY A 276 5.19 -14.62 31.59
CA GLY A 276 6.00 -15.32 32.57
C GLY A 276 5.08 -16.11 33.49
N VAL A 277 4.89 -17.38 33.22
CA VAL A 277 4.37 -18.32 34.21
C VAL A 277 5.55 -18.74 35.08
N GLN A 278 5.69 -18.09 36.23
CA GLN A 278 6.43 -18.69 37.34
C GLN A 278 5.62 -19.90 37.80
N ARG A 279 6.20 -21.10 37.65
CA ARG A 279 5.78 -22.29 38.38
C ARG A 279 6.57 -22.34 39.68
N SER A 280 5.88 -22.17 40.76
CA SER A 280 6.31 -22.61 42.11
C SER A 280 6.19 -24.12 42.23
#